data_e65e89efa022533aa56b1e6b4c7efb9f
#
_entry.id   e65e89efa022533aa56b1e6b4c7efb9f
#
_cell.length_a   1.000
_cell.length_b   1.000
_cell.length_c   1.000
_cell.angle_alpha   90.00
_cell.angle_beta   90.00
_cell.angle_gamma   90.00
#
_symmetry.space_group_name_H-M   'P 1'
#
loop_
_entity.id
_entity.type
_entity.pdbx_description
1 polymer ?
#
loop_
_entity_poly.entity_id
_entity_poly.type
_entity_poly.pdbx_seq_one_letter_code
_entity_poly.pdbx_strand_id
1 'polypeptide(L)'
;MFLSTLFLRTLFLLSLLLLALFEVHGTEVEIKGIEDERVLKNIRAHIDSLDMPSASYQFRQYQESLSLKVAAATQVFGYYQASTVAIAPNVVSNNLTKSKNWSLQIELGPITLVRQLSIKIEGEGVQDKEIQTLLSSFKLKQGKPLEHSIYENAKNELRSLALSRGYFDFEFEQSTIKVYESLNVADITLHIQSGLRYKFGRLRFGQDTRSQNLTKSLTPFKTGDLYQASQLGLLNQRLKETQYFRHVIVRPLVAEAVDAVVPIEVILTNKPRDNFDVGVGVSSDVGPRFTGKWKRPWVNESGHSIGAEVYVSSPEQYVAVDYKVPLEDATQNYLSYQAGYQAQNDNDTSSHKWSLSATRHWTVEHSDWQRSAFLRLEQETFIQGLEPEQTTRLLTPGFTFSRLRSMGGLDINWGDKQTITTEFASESLFSDINMFRVTAASKWVRSYDAHRFSWRAELGGIVTNDFDQVPSSLRFFTGGDQSVRGFDYKTLSPFELDTDGERELTGGQYLAVASIEYSYPVAENWRAAAFVDAGNASDDLFKDTAIGIGFGAIWISPIGPVRIYLAKGKSNFGSTRYFHISMGPSL
;
A
#
# COMPACT_ATOMS: atom_id res chain seq x y z
N MET A 1 -41.77 -21.60 -14.40
CA MET A 1 -41.21 -20.38 -13.82
C MET A 1 -41.74 -20.07 -12.41
N PHE A 2 -42.74 -20.76 -11.89
CA PHE A 2 -43.28 -20.58 -10.50
C PHE A 2 -42.70 -21.54 -9.45
N LEU A 3 -42.07 -22.64 -9.84
CA LEU A 3 -41.46 -23.62 -8.88
C LEU A 3 -40.05 -23.25 -8.42
N SER A 4 -39.27 -22.48 -9.20
CA SER A 4 -37.91 -22.10 -8.85
C SER A 4 -37.80 -21.00 -7.78
N THR A 5 -38.82 -20.12 -7.74
CA THR A 5 -38.85 -19.02 -6.75
C THR A 5 -39.34 -19.48 -5.36
N LEU A 6 -40.10 -20.56 -5.30
CA LEU A 6 -40.55 -21.16 -4.04
C LEU A 6 -39.39 -21.93 -3.36
N PHE A 7 -38.57 -22.62 -4.15
CA PHE A 7 -37.40 -23.40 -3.65
C PHE A 7 -36.31 -22.47 -3.10
N LEU A 8 -36.03 -21.32 -3.73
CA LEU A 8 -35.07 -20.34 -3.24
C LEU A 8 -35.56 -19.66 -1.93
N ARG A 9 -36.85 -19.39 -1.81
CA ARG A 9 -37.42 -18.79 -0.59
C ARG A 9 -37.43 -19.77 0.58
N THR A 10 -37.67 -21.06 0.36
CA THR A 10 -37.58 -22.07 1.41
C THR A 10 -36.15 -22.35 1.85
N LEU A 11 -35.17 -22.31 0.93
CA LEU A 11 -33.74 -22.44 1.27
C LEU A 11 -33.23 -21.25 2.08
N PHE A 12 -33.67 -20.03 1.76
CA PHE A 12 -33.32 -18.81 2.49
C PHE A 12 -33.95 -18.76 3.89
N LEU A 13 -35.20 -19.23 4.04
CA LEU A 13 -35.85 -19.37 5.34
C LEU A 13 -35.25 -20.48 6.18
N LEU A 14 -34.80 -21.58 5.57
CA LEU A 14 -34.11 -22.67 6.27
C LEU A 14 -32.70 -22.23 6.75
N SER A 15 -31.99 -21.41 5.99
CA SER A 15 -30.69 -20.84 6.39
C SER A 15 -30.83 -19.81 7.52
N LEU A 16 -31.90 -19.03 7.54
CA LEU A 16 -32.20 -18.12 8.65
C LEU A 16 -32.65 -18.88 9.91
N LEU A 17 -33.36 -20.01 9.75
CA LEU A 17 -33.75 -20.86 10.87
C LEU A 17 -32.57 -21.65 11.45
N LEU A 18 -31.57 -22.05 10.63
CA LEU A 18 -30.32 -22.67 11.08
C LEU A 18 -29.38 -21.68 11.78
N LEU A 19 -29.38 -20.40 11.40
CA LEU A 19 -28.62 -19.36 12.11
C LEU A 19 -29.23 -18.99 13.46
N ALA A 20 -30.55 -19.20 13.65
CA ALA A 20 -31.23 -18.96 14.93
C ALA A 20 -31.08 -20.12 15.95
N LEU A 21 -30.52 -21.27 15.54
CA LEU A 21 -30.35 -22.47 16.40
C LEU A 21 -28.95 -22.61 17.00
N PHE A 22 -28.01 -21.72 16.69
CA PHE A 22 -26.71 -21.62 17.37
C PHE A 22 -26.66 -20.41 18.33
N GLU A 23 -27.67 -20.22 19.20
CA GLU A 23 -27.40 -19.62 20.49
C GLU A 23 -26.62 -20.65 21.30
N VAL A 24 -25.30 -20.55 21.25
CA VAL A 24 -24.42 -21.16 22.24
C VAL A 24 -24.80 -20.50 23.57
N HIS A 25 -25.68 -21.14 24.35
CA HIS A 25 -25.92 -20.77 25.72
C HIS A 25 -24.67 -21.15 26.54
N GLY A 26 -23.61 -20.35 26.42
CA GLY A 26 -22.57 -20.30 27.42
C GLY A 26 -23.22 -19.79 28.69
N THR A 27 -23.13 -20.54 29.78
CA THR A 27 -23.49 -20.07 31.11
C THR A 27 -22.53 -18.95 31.47
N GLU A 28 -22.98 -17.71 31.32
CA GLU A 28 -22.15 -16.52 31.52
C GLU A 28 -22.02 -16.24 33.04
N VAL A 29 -20.77 -16.10 33.51
CA VAL A 29 -20.49 -15.62 34.87
C VAL A 29 -20.69 -14.11 34.87
N GLU A 30 -21.67 -13.63 35.64
CA GLU A 30 -21.92 -12.20 35.80
C GLU A 30 -20.85 -11.59 36.71
N ILE A 31 -20.05 -10.67 36.21
CA ILE A 31 -18.97 -9.98 36.94
C ILE A 31 -19.46 -8.59 37.36
N LYS A 32 -19.33 -8.27 38.64
CA LYS A 32 -19.70 -6.98 39.24
C LYS A 32 -18.52 -6.35 39.99
N GLY A 33 -18.50 -5.02 40.09
CA GLY A 33 -17.49 -4.27 40.84
C GLY A 33 -16.26 -3.83 40.04
N ILE A 34 -16.27 -3.99 38.72
CA ILE A 34 -15.16 -3.60 37.83
C ILE A 34 -15.64 -2.56 36.83
N GLU A 35 -15.05 -1.36 36.84
CA GLU A 35 -15.33 -0.27 35.90
C GLU A 35 -14.34 -0.23 34.72
N ASP A 36 -13.07 -0.66 34.93
CA ASP A 36 -12.06 -0.70 33.87
C ASP A 36 -12.31 -1.89 32.92
N GLU A 37 -12.69 -1.59 31.68
CA GLU A 37 -12.97 -2.62 30.66
C GLU A 37 -11.76 -3.52 30.37
N ARG A 38 -10.53 -3.03 30.50
CA ARG A 38 -9.30 -3.82 30.27
C ARG A 38 -9.16 -4.89 31.33
N VAL A 39 -9.40 -4.50 32.60
CA VAL A 39 -9.38 -5.43 33.77
C VAL A 39 -10.50 -6.44 33.62
N LEU A 40 -11.71 -5.99 33.29
CA LEU A 40 -12.88 -6.87 33.10
C LEU A 40 -12.63 -7.90 32.01
N LYS A 41 -12.10 -7.47 30.85
CA LYS A 41 -11.78 -8.36 29.72
C LYS A 41 -10.73 -9.40 30.12
N ASN A 42 -9.70 -9.01 30.86
CA ASN A 42 -8.67 -9.93 31.32
C ASN A 42 -9.21 -10.95 32.34
N ILE A 43 -10.06 -10.51 33.28
CA ILE A 43 -10.73 -11.42 34.23
C ILE A 43 -11.58 -12.43 33.44
N ARG A 44 -12.39 -12.00 32.50
CA ARG A 44 -13.19 -12.91 31.66
C ARG A 44 -12.32 -13.95 30.95
N ALA A 45 -11.24 -13.53 30.29
CA ALA A 45 -10.32 -14.45 29.60
C ALA A 45 -9.72 -15.51 30.54
N HIS A 46 -9.49 -15.18 31.84
CA HIS A 46 -8.96 -16.12 32.82
C HIS A 46 -10.03 -17.07 33.34
N ILE A 47 -11.26 -16.59 33.58
CA ILE A 47 -12.34 -17.43 34.15
C ILE A 47 -13.03 -18.30 33.09
N ASP A 48 -13.10 -17.84 31.80
CA ASP A 48 -13.69 -18.60 30.72
C ASP A 48 -12.92 -19.91 30.40
N SER A 49 -11.68 -20.03 30.92
CA SER A 49 -10.88 -21.24 30.83
C SER A 49 -11.25 -22.29 31.92
N LEU A 50 -12.16 -21.98 32.83
CA LEU A 50 -12.58 -22.88 33.91
C LEU A 50 -13.83 -23.66 33.54
N ASP A 51 -13.78 -24.96 33.69
CA ASP A 51 -14.96 -25.83 33.50
C ASP A 51 -16.01 -25.55 34.58
N MET A 52 -17.24 -25.32 34.17
CA MET A 52 -18.37 -25.12 35.10
C MET A 52 -18.65 -26.38 35.94
N PRO A 53 -18.87 -26.22 37.23
CA PRO A 53 -19.16 -27.37 38.11
C PRO A 53 -20.50 -28.03 37.75
N SER A 54 -20.48 -29.34 37.57
CA SER A 54 -21.65 -30.13 37.23
C SER A 54 -22.43 -30.60 38.45
N ALA A 55 -21.81 -30.55 39.62
CA ALA A 55 -22.42 -31.01 40.88
C ALA A 55 -22.08 -30.09 42.07
N SER A 56 -22.94 -30.03 43.05
CA SER A 56 -22.81 -29.12 44.21
C SER A 56 -21.55 -29.35 45.06
N TYR A 57 -21.02 -30.58 45.10
CA TYR A 57 -19.78 -30.86 45.85
C TYR A 57 -18.54 -30.21 45.19
N GLN A 58 -18.61 -29.82 43.91
CA GLN A 58 -17.54 -29.13 43.19
C GLN A 58 -17.56 -27.61 43.41
N PHE A 59 -18.64 -27.06 44.02
CA PHE A 59 -18.82 -25.61 44.12
C PHE A 59 -17.70 -24.93 44.92
N ARG A 60 -17.24 -25.53 45.99
CA ARG A 60 -16.17 -24.98 46.82
C ARG A 60 -14.84 -24.90 46.03
N GLN A 61 -14.50 -25.98 45.35
CA GLN A 61 -13.28 -26.02 44.51
C GLN A 61 -13.35 -25.02 43.38
N TYR A 62 -14.53 -24.87 42.75
CA TYR A 62 -14.75 -23.89 41.70
C TYR A 62 -14.62 -22.46 42.23
N GLN A 63 -15.17 -22.12 43.38
CA GLN A 63 -15.01 -20.81 44.03
C GLN A 63 -13.54 -20.49 44.33
N GLU A 64 -12.79 -21.44 44.87
CA GLU A 64 -11.36 -21.28 45.10
C GLU A 64 -10.60 -21.04 43.79
N SER A 65 -10.91 -21.78 42.71
CA SER A 65 -10.33 -21.61 41.39
C SER A 65 -10.67 -20.26 40.78
N LEU A 66 -11.91 -19.81 40.91
CA LEU A 66 -12.32 -18.46 40.45
C LEU A 66 -11.53 -17.37 41.18
N SER A 67 -11.39 -17.46 42.50
CA SER A 67 -10.64 -16.47 43.30
C SER A 67 -9.17 -16.41 42.88
N LEU A 68 -8.54 -17.57 42.67
CA LEU A 68 -7.14 -17.63 42.18
C LEU A 68 -6.98 -17.03 40.79
N LYS A 69 -7.91 -17.32 39.87
CA LYS A 69 -7.89 -16.79 38.51
C LYS A 69 -8.13 -15.28 38.47
N VAL A 70 -9.05 -14.78 39.28
CA VAL A 70 -9.29 -13.33 39.43
C VAL A 70 -8.06 -12.65 40.01
N ALA A 71 -7.44 -13.19 41.05
CA ALA A 71 -6.22 -12.63 41.62
C ALA A 71 -5.11 -12.56 40.57
N ALA A 72 -4.87 -13.65 39.84
CA ALA A 72 -3.89 -13.64 38.75
C ALA A 72 -4.21 -12.60 37.64
N ALA A 73 -5.49 -12.48 37.28
CA ALA A 73 -5.94 -11.53 36.25
C ALA A 73 -5.83 -10.07 36.69
N THR A 74 -5.98 -9.76 37.96
CA THR A 74 -5.94 -8.39 38.51
C THR A 74 -4.52 -7.94 38.86
N GLN A 75 -3.64 -8.87 39.29
CA GLN A 75 -2.24 -8.59 39.61
C GLN A 75 -1.47 -7.97 38.44
N VAL A 76 -1.77 -8.36 37.21
CA VAL A 76 -1.08 -7.80 36.01
C VAL A 76 -1.37 -6.31 35.80
N PHE A 77 -2.45 -5.79 36.42
CA PHE A 77 -2.80 -4.36 36.45
C PHE A 77 -2.39 -3.66 37.76
N GLY A 78 -1.67 -4.37 38.65
CA GLY A 78 -1.20 -3.82 39.93
C GLY A 78 -2.16 -3.99 41.12
N TYR A 79 -3.23 -4.76 41.00
CA TYR A 79 -4.17 -5.05 42.08
C TYR A 79 -3.83 -6.38 42.75
N TYR A 80 -2.99 -6.34 43.77
CA TYR A 80 -2.53 -7.53 44.50
C TYR A 80 -3.41 -7.91 45.68
N GLN A 81 -4.28 -7.00 46.14
CA GLN A 81 -5.21 -7.21 47.24
C GLN A 81 -6.67 -7.37 46.76
N ALA A 82 -6.85 -7.76 45.50
CA ALA A 82 -8.20 -7.99 44.99
C ALA A 82 -8.90 -9.12 45.75
N SER A 83 -10.09 -8.84 46.29
CA SER A 83 -10.93 -9.81 46.93
C SER A 83 -12.10 -10.22 46.05
N THR A 84 -12.52 -11.48 46.17
CA THR A 84 -13.55 -12.05 45.29
C THR A 84 -14.55 -12.81 46.12
N VAL A 85 -15.84 -12.48 45.97
CA VAL A 85 -16.95 -13.23 46.50
C VAL A 85 -17.73 -13.84 45.36
N ALA A 86 -17.64 -15.17 45.23
CA ALA A 86 -18.40 -15.91 44.25
C ALA A 86 -19.72 -16.39 44.84
N ILE A 87 -20.84 -15.96 44.27
CA ILE A 87 -22.19 -16.31 44.70
C ILE A 87 -22.71 -17.39 43.75
N ALA A 88 -22.96 -18.59 44.30
CA ALA A 88 -23.52 -19.68 43.54
C ALA A 88 -24.99 -19.39 43.16
N PRO A 89 -25.48 -19.91 42.05
CA PRO A 89 -26.89 -19.77 41.69
C PRO A 89 -27.78 -20.39 42.75
N ASN A 90 -28.84 -19.66 43.17
CA ASN A 90 -29.80 -20.17 44.13
C ASN A 90 -30.56 -21.38 43.58
N VAL A 91 -30.25 -22.56 44.07
CA VAL A 91 -31.01 -23.79 43.78
C VAL A 91 -32.20 -23.81 44.71
N VAL A 92 -33.28 -23.11 44.37
CA VAL A 92 -34.57 -23.28 45.05
C VAL A 92 -35.29 -24.46 44.40
N SER A 93 -35.55 -25.45 45.26
CA SER A 93 -36.28 -26.68 44.99
C SER A 93 -37.54 -26.45 44.14
N ASN A 94 -37.70 -27.26 43.07
CA ASN A 94 -38.95 -27.61 42.38
C ASN A 94 -39.67 -26.66 41.43
N ASN A 95 -39.11 -25.55 40.97
CA ASN A 95 -39.66 -24.90 39.77
C ASN A 95 -38.55 -24.39 38.88
N LEU A 96 -38.55 -24.82 37.61
CA LEU A 96 -37.60 -24.53 36.56
C LEU A 96 -37.68 -23.06 36.07
N THR A 97 -37.25 -22.11 36.88
CA THR A 97 -36.84 -20.79 36.39
C THR A 97 -35.32 -20.72 36.52
N LYS A 98 -34.68 -20.96 35.40
CA LYS A 98 -33.23 -21.06 35.26
C LYS A 98 -32.56 -19.68 35.42
N SER A 99 -32.05 -19.33 36.59
CA SER A 99 -30.85 -18.50 36.67
C SER A 99 -29.67 -19.44 36.89
N LYS A 100 -29.04 -19.87 35.80
CA LYS A 100 -27.85 -20.76 35.84
C LYS A 100 -26.55 -19.95 35.98
N ASN A 101 -26.61 -18.67 36.29
CA ASN A 101 -25.46 -17.81 36.25
C ASN A 101 -24.83 -17.66 37.65
N TRP A 102 -23.52 -17.90 37.70
CA TRP A 102 -22.70 -17.50 38.82
C TRP A 102 -22.58 -15.97 38.82
N SER A 103 -22.65 -15.35 40.02
CA SER A 103 -22.37 -13.92 40.18
C SER A 103 -21.06 -13.75 40.94
N LEU A 104 -20.15 -12.97 40.37
CA LEU A 104 -18.83 -12.71 40.90
C LEU A 104 -18.76 -11.25 41.35
N GLN A 105 -18.73 -11.00 42.64
CA GLN A 105 -18.48 -9.67 43.18
C GLN A 105 -16.99 -9.53 43.44
N ILE A 106 -16.35 -8.54 42.79
CA ILE A 106 -14.91 -8.30 42.88
C ILE A 106 -14.67 -6.90 43.44
N GLU A 107 -13.80 -6.83 44.44
CA GLU A 107 -13.25 -5.58 44.96
C GLU A 107 -11.75 -5.57 44.65
N LEU A 108 -11.30 -4.64 43.80
CA LEU A 108 -9.92 -4.58 43.35
C LEU A 108 -8.91 -4.21 44.43
N GLY A 109 -9.37 -3.52 45.46
CA GLY A 109 -8.48 -2.98 46.49
C GLY A 109 -7.60 -1.84 45.95
N PRO A 110 -6.61 -1.40 46.74
CA PRO A 110 -5.72 -0.33 46.37
C PRO A 110 -4.74 -0.77 45.27
N ILE A 111 -4.46 0.15 44.31
CA ILE A 111 -3.48 -0.10 43.24
C ILE A 111 -2.05 0.00 43.80
N THR A 112 -1.19 -0.91 43.38
CA THR A 112 0.21 -0.95 43.75
C THR A 112 0.98 0.09 42.91
N LEU A 113 1.75 0.95 43.58
CA LEU A 113 2.57 1.99 42.92
C LEU A 113 4.05 1.58 42.87
N VAL A 114 4.75 1.97 41.84
CA VAL A 114 6.21 1.83 41.73
C VAL A 114 6.86 2.76 42.76
N ARG A 115 7.39 2.21 43.84
CA ARG A 115 8.11 2.97 44.87
C ARG A 115 9.52 3.34 44.43
N GLN A 116 10.26 2.37 43.87
CA GLN A 116 11.62 2.54 43.40
C GLN A 116 11.78 1.89 42.02
N LEU A 117 12.39 2.62 41.10
CA LEU A 117 12.80 2.12 39.81
C LEU A 117 14.32 2.28 39.67
N SER A 118 15.04 1.16 39.66
CA SER A 118 16.48 1.12 39.50
C SER A 118 16.82 0.48 38.16
N ILE A 119 17.34 1.27 37.23
CA ILE A 119 17.80 0.80 35.93
C ILE A 119 19.31 1.06 35.87
N LYS A 120 20.10 0.00 35.73
CA LYS A 120 21.56 0.07 35.56
C LYS A 120 21.90 -0.62 34.26
N ILE A 121 22.68 0.08 33.42
CA ILE A 121 23.25 -0.47 32.18
C ILE A 121 24.74 -0.51 32.30
N GLU A 122 25.34 -1.61 31.88
CA GLU A 122 26.79 -1.81 31.76
C GLU A 122 27.16 -2.17 30.32
N GLY A 123 28.42 -1.99 29.93
CA GLY A 123 28.93 -2.20 28.57
C GLY A 123 28.83 -0.96 27.69
N GLU A 124 29.06 -1.13 26.40
CA GLU A 124 29.15 -0.01 25.43
C GLU A 124 27.79 0.69 25.20
N GLY A 125 26.67 0.02 25.50
CA GLY A 125 25.34 0.58 25.39
C GLY A 125 25.06 1.77 26.33
N VAL A 126 25.86 1.98 27.36
CA VAL A 126 25.79 3.13 28.28
C VAL A 126 25.89 4.46 27.51
N GLN A 127 26.71 4.53 26.46
CA GLN A 127 26.95 5.74 25.66
C GLN A 127 26.06 5.83 24.42
N ASP A 128 25.22 4.83 24.17
CA ASP A 128 24.37 4.82 23.00
C ASP A 128 23.17 5.76 23.17
N LYS A 129 23.13 6.83 22.36
CA LYS A 129 22.10 7.88 22.44
C LYS A 129 20.68 7.36 22.28
N GLU A 130 20.46 6.38 21.39
CA GLU A 130 19.12 5.82 21.13
C GLU A 130 18.63 5.02 22.35
N ILE A 131 19.52 4.24 22.98
CA ILE A 131 19.21 3.51 24.21
C ILE A 131 18.88 4.50 25.33
N GLN A 132 19.66 5.57 25.50
CA GLN A 132 19.40 6.60 26.49
C GLN A 132 18.08 7.36 26.23
N THR A 133 17.79 7.65 24.97
CA THR A 133 16.53 8.27 24.57
C THR A 133 15.34 7.36 24.91
N LEU A 134 15.44 6.07 24.59
CA LEU A 134 14.40 5.11 24.92
C LEU A 134 14.15 5.01 26.42
N LEU A 135 15.21 4.92 27.23
CA LEU A 135 15.11 4.87 28.69
C LEU A 135 14.42 6.10 29.27
N SER A 136 14.75 7.28 28.76
CA SER A 136 14.13 8.54 29.19
C SER A 136 12.61 8.62 28.85
N SER A 137 12.21 7.96 27.77
CA SER A 137 10.83 7.94 27.27
C SER A 137 9.98 6.82 27.88
N PHE A 138 10.54 5.94 28.69
CA PHE A 138 9.79 4.83 29.30
C PHE A 138 8.55 5.32 30.03
N LYS A 139 7.43 4.63 29.80
CA LYS A 139 6.19 4.83 30.54
C LYS A 139 6.28 4.30 31.98
N LEU A 140 7.21 3.38 32.23
CA LEU A 140 7.54 2.86 33.54
C LEU A 140 8.23 3.93 34.36
N LYS A 141 7.57 4.46 35.39
CA LYS A 141 8.10 5.58 36.21
C LYS A 141 7.76 5.38 37.67
N GLN A 142 8.63 5.89 38.55
CA GLN A 142 8.37 5.97 39.98
C GLN A 142 7.10 6.77 40.27
N GLY A 143 6.29 6.31 41.22
CA GLY A 143 5.01 6.89 41.62
C GLY A 143 3.84 6.60 40.68
N LYS A 144 4.04 5.84 39.61
CA LYS A 144 2.98 5.38 38.69
C LYS A 144 2.48 3.99 39.08
N PRO A 145 1.24 3.61 38.68
CA PRO A 145 0.74 2.26 38.84
C PRO A 145 1.67 1.21 38.25
N LEU A 146 1.80 0.07 38.94
CA LEU A 146 2.51 -1.09 38.45
C LEU A 146 1.61 -1.85 37.49
N GLU A 147 1.84 -1.71 36.17
CA GLU A 147 1.23 -2.58 35.16
C GLU A 147 2.32 -3.50 34.56
N HIS A 148 2.12 -4.82 34.62
CA HIS A 148 3.10 -5.80 34.10
C HIS A 148 3.32 -5.64 32.59
N SER A 149 2.28 -5.25 31.86
CA SER A 149 2.38 -4.99 30.43
C SER A 149 3.36 -3.84 30.10
N ILE A 150 3.36 -2.77 30.90
CA ILE A 150 4.29 -1.63 30.75
C ILE A 150 5.73 -2.09 31.03
N TYR A 151 5.92 -2.92 32.06
CA TYR A 151 7.24 -3.46 32.42
C TYR A 151 7.77 -4.40 31.32
N GLU A 152 6.97 -5.36 30.84
CA GLU A 152 7.40 -6.29 29.80
C GLU A 152 7.61 -5.60 28.45
N ASN A 153 6.76 -4.63 28.10
CA ASN A 153 6.93 -3.83 26.89
C ASN A 153 8.25 -3.03 26.96
N ALA A 154 8.55 -2.40 28.08
CA ALA A 154 9.82 -1.65 28.24
C ALA A 154 11.04 -2.55 28.07
N LYS A 155 11.02 -3.78 28.62
CA LYS A 155 12.08 -4.78 28.42
C LYS A 155 12.21 -5.20 26.95
N ASN A 156 11.08 -5.49 26.30
CA ASN A 156 11.04 -5.94 24.91
C ASN A 156 11.51 -4.85 23.96
N GLU A 157 11.06 -3.61 24.16
CA GLU A 157 11.50 -2.45 23.38
C GLU A 157 13.02 -2.24 23.51
N LEU A 158 13.54 -2.33 24.75
CA LEU A 158 14.97 -2.16 25.00
C LEU A 158 15.81 -3.28 24.36
N ARG A 159 15.38 -4.54 24.50
CA ARG A 159 16.04 -5.68 23.87
C ARG A 159 15.99 -5.56 22.34
N SER A 160 14.85 -5.22 21.77
CA SER A 160 14.67 -5.07 20.32
C SER A 160 15.54 -3.94 19.77
N LEU A 161 15.60 -2.81 20.48
CA LEU A 161 16.48 -1.70 20.12
C LEU A 161 17.96 -2.13 20.20
N ALA A 162 18.39 -2.74 21.30
CA ALA A 162 19.75 -3.21 21.47
C ALA A 162 20.17 -4.17 20.34
N LEU A 163 19.39 -5.20 20.07
CA LEU A 163 19.66 -6.15 18.99
C LEU A 163 19.68 -5.48 17.62
N SER A 164 18.77 -4.54 17.37
CA SER A 164 18.73 -3.80 16.10
C SER A 164 19.97 -2.93 15.88
N ARG A 165 20.63 -2.52 16.94
CA ARG A 165 21.85 -1.71 16.92
C ARG A 165 23.15 -2.52 17.04
N GLY A 166 23.04 -3.85 17.10
CA GLY A 166 24.19 -4.76 17.11
C GLY A 166 24.73 -5.11 18.49
N TYR A 167 23.98 -4.92 19.55
CA TYR A 167 24.32 -5.45 20.87
C TYR A 167 23.78 -6.88 20.99
N PHE A 168 24.47 -7.83 20.35
CA PHE A 168 23.98 -9.21 20.29
C PHE A 168 24.16 -9.98 21.62
N ASP A 169 25.05 -9.53 22.47
CA ASP A 169 25.28 -10.09 23.81
C ASP A 169 24.39 -9.42 24.88
N PHE A 170 23.40 -8.65 24.45
CA PHE A 170 22.49 -7.96 25.34
C PHE A 170 21.68 -8.94 26.19
N GLU A 171 21.80 -8.82 27.50
CA GLU A 171 21.06 -9.63 28.47
C GLU A 171 20.61 -8.81 29.68
N PHE A 172 19.55 -9.28 30.33
CA PHE A 172 19.12 -8.81 31.64
C PHE A 172 19.76 -9.72 32.69
N GLU A 173 20.83 -9.27 33.34
CA GLU A 173 21.44 -10.00 34.47
C GLU A 173 20.45 -10.08 35.65
N GLN A 174 19.68 -9.01 35.86
CA GLN A 174 18.61 -8.96 36.83
C GLN A 174 17.40 -8.23 36.23
N SER A 175 16.23 -8.83 36.40
CA SER A 175 14.94 -8.22 36.01
C SER A 175 13.87 -8.67 36.99
N THR A 176 13.73 -7.92 38.11
CA THR A 176 12.85 -8.31 39.21
C THR A 176 11.85 -7.22 39.56
N ILE A 177 10.63 -7.64 39.88
CA ILE A 177 9.61 -6.83 40.53
C ILE A 177 9.40 -7.41 41.94
N LYS A 178 9.67 -6.62 42.97
CA LYS A 178 9.45 -7.00 44.35
C LYS A 178 8.24 -6.24 44.90
N VAL A 179 7.14 -6.92 45.08
CA VAL A 179 5.89 -6.34 45.60
C VAL A 179 5.81 -6.44 47.11
N TYR A 180 5.45 -5.33 47.73
CA TYR A 180 5.18 -5.23 49.16
C TYR A 180 3.67 -4.99 49.32
N GLU A 181 2.90 -6.09 49.39
CA GLU A 181 1.45 -6.05 49.35
C GLU A 181 0.87 -5.21 50.50
N SER A 182 1.41 -5.33 51.72
CA SER A 182 0.95 -4.58 52.88
C SER A 182 1.11 -3.06 52.76
N LEU A 183 2.01 -2.60 51.89
CA LEU A 183 2.29 -1.19 51.67
C LEU A 183 1.74 -0.67 50.33
N ASN A 184 1.20 -1.55 49.49
CA ASN A 184 0.75 -1.26 48.12
C ASN A 184 1.85 -0.60 47.25
N VAL A 185 3.08 -1.07 47.38
CA VAL A 185 4.21 -0.56 46.62
C VAL A 185 5.05 -1.69 46.04
N ALA A 186 5.78 -1.38 44.99
CA ALA A 186 6.72 -2.30 44.35
C ALA A 186 8.04 -1.63 44.05
N ASP A 187 9.12 -2.38 44.18
CA ASP A 187 10.45 -1.99 43.71
C ASP A 187 10.77 -2.78 42.45
N ILE A 188 11.26 -2.06 41.44
CA ILE A 188 11.66 -2.63 40.14
C ILE A 188 13.17 -2.46 39.99
N THR A 189 13.87 -3.56 39.68
CA THR A 189 15.29 -3.57 39.42
C THR A 189 15.54 -4.19 38.04
N LEU A 190 16.18 -3.42 37.16
CA LEU A 190 16.67 -3.86 35.87
C LEU A 190 18.18 -3.65 35.82
N HIS A 191 18.94 -4.74 35.84
CA HIS A 191 20.39 -4.73 35.62
C HIS A 191 20.66 -5.33 34.24
N ILE A 192 21.29 -4.55 33.39
CA ILE A 192 21.42 -4.83 31.97
C ILE A 192 22.88 -4.85 31.61
N GLN A 193 23.32 -5.94 30.98
CA GLN A 193 24.59 -6.03 30.30
C GLN A 193 24.37 -5.86 28.81
N SER A 194 24.89 -4.78 28.21
CA SER A 194 24.72 -4.55 26.77
C SER A 194 25.76 -5.32 25.93
N GLY A 195 26.87 -5.68 26.53
CA GLY A 195 28.02 -6.22 25.79
C GLY A 195 28.68 -5.19 24.88
N LEU A 196 29.43 -5.71 23.89
CA LEU A 196 30.06 -4.91 22.84
C LEU A 196 29.10 -4.55 21.74
N ARG A 197 29.33 -3.46 21.03
CA ARG A 197 28.59 -3.10 19.83
C ARG A 197 29.27 -3.72 18.61
N TYR A 198 28.59 -4.66 18.00
CA TYR A 198 29.08 -5.39 16.83
C TYR A 198 29.16 -4.51 15.58
N LYS A 199 30.08 -4.88 14.67
CA LYS A 199 30.31 -4.24 13.38
C LYS A 199 29.96 -5.17 12.23
N PHE A 200 29.64 -4.61 11.07
CA PHE A 200 29.43 -5.37 9.85
C PHE A 200 30.74 -6.05 9.41
N GLY A 201 30.68 -7.34 9.19
CA GLY A 201 31.72 -8.13 8.58
C GLY A 201 31.58 -8.23 7.07
N ARG A 202 32.29 -9.19 6.48
CA ARG A 202 32.23 -9.45 5.04
C ARG A 202 30.92 -10.09 4.65
N LEU A 203 30.44 -9.76 3.43
CA LEU A 203 29.33 -10.47 2.81
C LEU A 203 29.78 -11.89 2.44
N ARG A 204 29.00 -12.89 2.85
CA ARG A 204 29.15 -14.29 2.46
C ARG A 204 28.02 -14.66 1.53
N PHE A 205 28.37 -15.11 0.34
CA PHE A 205 27.40 -15.52 -0.67
C PHE A 205 27.26 -17.05 -0.66
N GLY A 206 26.06 -17.52 -0.91
CA GLY A 206 25.82 -18.93 -1.23
C GLY A 206 26.47 -19.31 -2.57
N GLN A 207 26.02 -20.40 -3.20
CA GLN A 207 26.69 -20.95 -4.39
C GLN A 207 26.63 -20.07 -5.65
N ASP A 208 25.78 -19.01 -5.72
CA ASP A 208 25.66 -18.13 -6.88
C ASP A 208 26.70 -17.02 -6.87
N THR A 209 27.69 -17.12 -7.75
CA THR A 209 28.75 -16.11 -7.91
C THR A 209 28.37 -14.94 -8.80
N ARG A 210 27.32 -15.06 -9.64
CA ARG A 210 26.94 -14.04 -10.64
C ARG A 210 26.40 -12.76 -9.99
N SER A 211 25.73 -12.90 -8.86
CA SER A 211 25.06 -11.78 -8.15
C SER A 211 25.97 -10.99 -7.22
N GLN A 212 27.23 -11.40 -7.03
CA GLN A 212 28.12 -10.79 -6.02
C GLN A 212 28.41 -9.31 -6.29
N ASN A 213 28.72 -8.95 -7.55
CA ASN A 213 29.05 -7.57 -7.90
C ASN A 213 27.83 -6.66 -7.75
N LEU A 214 26.67 -7.11 -8.21
CA LEU A 214 25.41 -6.40 -8.02
C LEU A 214 25.08 -6.22 -6.54
N THR A 215 25.20 -7.28 -5.73
CA THR A 215 24.89 -7.19 -4.29
C THR A 215 25.83 -6.22 -3.59
N LYS A 216 27.13 -6.24 -3.93
CA LYS A 216 28.10 -5.28 -3.40
C LYS A 216 27.74 -3.83 -3.74
N SER A 217 27.30 -3.55 -4.98
CA SER A 217 26.90 -2.20 -5.39
C SER A 217 25.63 -1.70 -4.69
N LEU A 218 24.72 -2.63 -4.31
CA LEU A 218 23.48 -2.31 -3.58
C LEU A 218 23.64 -2.25 -2.06
N THR A 219 24.81 -2.66 -1.52
CA THR A 219 25.05 -2.73 -0.08
C THR A 219 25.18 -1.33 0.51
N PRO A 220 24.32 -0.96 1.49
CA PRO A 220 24.33 0.39 2.06
C PRO A 220 25.35 0.60 3.18
N PHE A 221 26.15 -0.42 3.52
CA PHE A 221 27.16 -0.40 4.58
C PHE A 221 28.51 -0.94 4.10
N LYS A 222 29.56 -0.65 4.82
CA LYS A 222 30.91 -1.16 4.59
C LYS A 222 31.31 -2.10 5.72
N THR A 223 32.26 -3.01 5.44
CA THR A 223 32.89 -3.83 6.49
C THR A 223 33.58 -2.91 7.50
N GLY A 224 33.28 -3.11 8.78
CA GLY A 224 33.76 -2.28 9.88
C GLY A 224 32.80 -1.20 10.36
N ASP A 225 31.77 -0.86 9.61
CA ASP A 225 30.69 0.05 10.07
C ASP A 225 29.94 -0.58 11.25
N LEU A 226 29.42 0.25 12.14
CA LEU A 226 28.57 -0.22 13.25
C LEU A 226 27.31 -0.89 12.74
N TYR A 227 27.00 -2.07 13.28
CA TYR A 227 25.83 -2.83 12.86
C TYR A 227 24.53 -2.07 13.13
N GLN A 228 23.65 -2.11 12.14
CA GLN A 228 22.27 -1.62 12.20
C GLN A 228 21.35 -2.54 11.39
N ALA A 229 20.34 -3.12 12.01
CA ALA A 229 19.39 -4.01 11.33
C ALA A 229 18.64 -3.31 10.18
N SER A 230 18.41 -2.01 10.28
CA SER A 230 17.79 -1.20 9.21
C SER A 230 18.59 -1.23 7.91
N GLN A 231 19.94 -1.26 7.98
CA GLN A 231 20.80 -1.36 6.80
C GLN A 231 20.68 -2.73 6.11
N LEU A 232 20.53 -3.80 6.90
CA LEU A 232 20.22 -5.13 6.35
C LEU A 232 18.84 -5.18 5.69
N GLY A 233 17.86 -4.56 6.35
CA GLY A 233 16.52 -4.39 5.77
C GLY A 233 16.56 -3.66 4.43
N LEU A 234 17.33 -2.56 4.36
CA LEU A 234 17.51 -1.79 3.13
C LEU A 234 18.21 -2.60 2.03
N LEU A 235 19.27 -3.38 2.35
CA LEU A 235 19.89 -4.28 1.38
C LEU A 235 18.89 -5.34 0.87
N ASN A 236 18.12 -5.95 1.77
CA ASN A 236 17.10 -6.93 1.40
C ASN A 236 16.04 -6.31 0.48
N GLN A 237 15.59 -5.10 0.81
CA GLN A 237 14.63 -4.35 -0.01
C GLN A 237 15.20 -4.04 -1.39
N ARG A 238 16.38 -3.45 -1.49
CA ARG A 238 17.04 -3.12 -2.76
C ARG A 238 17.23 -4.36 -3.65
N LEU A 239 17.64 -5.50 -3.06
CA LEU A 239 17.77 -6.76 -3.81
C LEU A 239 16.42 -7.27 -4.32
N LYS A 240 15.34 -7.17 -3.55
CA LYS A 240 13.99 -7.53 -4.00
C LYS A 240 13.48 -6.60 -5.11
N GLU A 241 13.72 -5.32 -5.00
CA GLU A 241 13.31 -4.29 -5.98
C GLU A 241 13.97 -4.48 -7.35
N THR A 242 15.17 -5.09 -7.43
CA THR A 242 15.78 -5.45 -8.72
C THR A 242 14.92 -6.40 -9.52
N GLN A 243 14.03 -7.16 -8.86
CA GLN A 243 13.20 -8.23 -9.44
C GLN A 243 13.98 -9.38 -10.09
N TYR A 244 15.29 -9.48 -9.84
CA TYR A 244 16.13 -10.57 -10.36
C TYR A 244 15.97 -11.86 -9.57
N PHE A 245 15.61 -11.74 -8.29
CA PHE A 245 15.58 -12.85 -7.35
C PHE A 245 14.14 -13.24 -6.99
N ARG A 246 13.91 -14.55 -6.89
CA ARG A 246 12.67 -15.12 -6.36
C ARG A 246 12.65 -15.09 -4.84
N HIS A 247 13.81 -15.42 -4.22
CA HIS A 247 14.00 -15.38 -2.78
C HIS A 247 15.28 -14.60 -2.46
N VAL A 248 15.19 -13.75 -1.47
CA VAL A 248 16.29 -12.96 -0.93
C VAL A 248 16.29 -13.14 0.58
N ILE A 249 17.38 -13.66 1.13
CA ILE A 249 17.62 -13.78 2.56
C ILE A 249 18.93 -13.07 2.86
N VAL A 250 18.88 -12.07 3.73
CA VAL A 250 20.04 -11.35 4.24
C VAL A 250 19.97 -11.43 5.76
N ARG A 251 20.98 -12.08 6.37
CA ARG A 251 21.00 -12.28 7.83
C ARG A 251 22.40 -12.19 8.41
N PRO A 252 22.53 -11.72 9.67
CA PRO A 252 23.80 -11.77 10.38
C PRO A 252 24.09 -13.20 10.85
N LEU A 253 25.35 -13.63 10.74
CA LEU A 253 25.84 -14.88 11.30
C LEU A 253 26.50 -14.59 12.66
N VAL A 254 25.71 -14.27 13.67
CA VAL A 254 26.20 -13.84 14.99
C VAL A 254 27.06 -14.91 15.65
N ALA A 255 26.71 -16.20 15.51
CA ALA A 255 27.48 -17.31 16.05
C ALA A 255 28.88 -17.45 15.40
N GLU A 256 29.13 -16.82 14.26
CA GLU A 256 30.41 -16.86 13.55
C GLU A 256 31.16 -15.52 13.63
N ALA A 257 30.73 -14.65 14.52
CA ALA A 257 31.39 -13.37 14.73
C ALA A 257 32.73 -13.56 15.41
N VAL A 258 33.70 -12.77 14.99
CA VAL A 258 35.06 -12.73 15.60
C VAL A 258 35.37 -11.28 15.93
N ASP A 259 35.85 -11.00 17.13
CA ASP A 259 36.20 -9.65 17.61
C ASP A 259 35.04 -8.62 17.40
N ALA A 260 33.81 -9.04 17.72
CA ALA A 260 32.61 -8.25 17.51
C ALA A 260 32.34 -7.82 16.04
N VAL A 261 32.90 -8.54 15.07
CA VAL A 261 32.66 -8.36 13.64
C VAL A 261 31.78 -9.52 13.13
N VAL A 262 30.54 -9.22 12.70
CA VAL A 262 29.54 -10.21 12.31
C VAL A 262 29.49 -10.37 10.80
N PRO A 263 29.80 -11.57 10.23
CA PRO A 263 29.63 -11.83 8.81
C PRO A 263 28.15 -11.77 8.43
N ILE A 264 27.86 -11.28 7.23
CA ILE A 264 26.50 -11.17 6.70
C ILE A 264 26.30 -12.21 5.61
N GLU A 265 25.39 -13.14 5.83
CA GLU A 265 25.03 -14.14 4.82
C GLU A 265 23.98 -13.58 3.86
N VAL A 266 24.23 -13.77 2.57
CA VAL A 266 23.33 -13.39 1.48
C VAL A 266 23.01 -14.63 0.67
N ILE A 267 21.76 -15.10 0.75
CA ILE A 267 21.27 -16.24 -0.02
C ILE A 267 20.28 -15.70 -1.05
N LEU A 268 20.59 -15.90 -2.32
CA LEU A 268 19.81 -15.42 -3.45
C LEU A 268 19.37 -16.62 -4.30
N THR A 269 18.08 -16.64 -4.62
CA THR A 269 17.53 -17.62 -5.59
C THR A 269 17.03 -16.83 -6.79
N ASN A 270 17.63 -17.06 -7.95
CA ASN A 270 17.28 -16.35 -9.16
C ASN A 270 15.85 -16.63 -9.60
N LYS A 271 15.18 -15.65 -10.21
CA LYS A 271 13.93 -15.86 -10.95
C LYS A 271 14.19 -16.70 -12.20
N PRO A 272 13.16 -17.32 -12.79
CA PRO A 272 13.26 -17.91 -14.13
C PRO A 272 13.89 -16.91 -15.11
N ARG A 273 14.63 -17.44 -16.08
CA ARG A 273 15.32 -16.62 -17.07
C ARG A 273 14.36 -15.72 -17.84
N ASP A 274 13.19 -16.25 -18.17
CA ASP A 274 12.16 -15.56 -18.92
C ASP A 274 10.87 -15.52 -18.09
N ASN A 275 10.29 -14.33 -17.93
CA ASN A 275 9.02 -14.11 -17.27
C ASN A 275 7.99 -13.65 -18.30
N PHE A 276 6.79 -14.20 -18.22
CA PHE A 276 5.66 -13.83 -19.07
C PHE A 276 4.50 -13.39 -18.19
N ASP A 277 3.97 -12.20 -18.46
CA ASP A 277 2.77 -11.69 -17.84
C ASP A 277 1.70 -11.50 -18.92
N VAL A 278 0.51 -11.99 -18.67
CA VAL A 278 -0.63 -11.87 -19.57
C VAL A 278 -1.76 -11.17 -18.84
N GLY A 279 -2.27 -10.12 -19.43
CA GLY A 279 -3.42 -9.36 -18.94
C GLY A 279 -4.56 -9.35 -19.95
N VAL A 280 -5.78 -9.50 -19.44
CA VAL A 280 -7.01 -9.28 -20.19
C VAL A 280 -7.86 -8.27 -19.44
N GLY A 281 -8.59 -7.44 -20.14
CA GLY A 281 -9.43 -6.42 -19.54
C GLY A 281 -10.53 -5.98 -20.46
N VAL A 282 -11.47 -5.22 -19.93
CA VAL A 282 -12.55 -4.59 -20.69
C VAL A 282 -12.85 -3.22 -20.09
N SER A 283 -13.10 -2.25 -20.92
CA SER A 283 -13.66 -0.96 -20.52
C SER A 283 -14.65 -0.44 -21.56
N SER A 284 -15.49 0.51 -21.17
CA SER A 284 -16.42 1.17 -22.09
C SER A 284 -15.68 1.94 -23.18
N ASP A 285 -14.50 2.46 -22.87
CA ASP A 285 -13.74 3.36 -23.75
C ASP A 285 -13.01 2.61 -24.88
N VAL A 286 -12.30 1.54 -24.55
CA VAL A 286 -11.45 0.83 -25.52
C VAL A 286 -11.91 -0.60 -25.83
N GLY A 287 -13.02 -1.02 -25.23
CA GLY A 287 -13.56 -2.37 -25.40
C GLY A 287 -12.68 -3.46 -24.75
N PRO A 288 -12.71 -4.67 -25.29
CA PRO A 288 -11.81 -5.75 -24.87
C PRO A 288 -10.36 -5.39 -25.19
N ARG A 289 -9.46 -5.70 -24.24
CA ARG A 289 -8.02 -5.49 -24.40
C ARG A 289 -7.22 -6.69 -23.94
N PHE A 290 -6.10 -6.89 -24.62
CA PHE A 290 -5.11 -7.90 -24.31
C PHE A 290 -3.74 -7.24 -24.12
N THR A 291 -2.99 -7.66 -23.11
CA THR A 291 -1.60 -7.25 -22.89
C THR A 291 -0.75 -8.49 -22.67
N GLY A 292 0.31 -8.63 -23.44
CA GLY A 292 1.34 -9.64 -23.27
C GLY A 292 2.67 -8.97 -22.96
N LYS A 293 3.33 -9.35 -21.87
CA LYS A 293 4.66 -8.86 -21.52
C LYS A 293 5.61 -10.03 -21.38
N TRP A 294 6.76 -9.90 -22.03
CA TRP A 294 7.91 -10.77 -21.81
C TRP A 294 9.03 -9.98 -21.19
N LYS A 295 9.70 -10.52 -20.19
CA LYS A 295 10.84 -9.88 -19.54
C LYS A 295 11.91 -10.90 -19.21
N ARG A 296 13.12 -10.62 -19.64
CA ARG A 296 14.35 -11.28 -19.20
C ARG A 296 15.09 -10.33 -18.27
N PRO A 297 14.96 -10.49 -16.96
CA PRO A 297 15.51 -9.54 -16.00
C PRO A 297 17.03 -9.56 -15.93
N TRP A 298 17.67 -10.60 -16.47
CA TRP A 298 19.12 -10.77 -16.41
C TRP A 298 19.67 -11.29 -17.74
N VAL A 299 20.27 -10.39 -18.55
CA VAL A 299 20.86 -10.72 -19.84
C VAL A 299 22.34 -11.04 -19.70
N ASN A 300 23.07 -10.28 -18.88
CA ASN A 300 24.52 -10.39 -18.69
C ASN A 300 24.93 -10.17 -17.22
N GLU A 301 26.22 -10.34 -16.91
CA GLU A 301 26.78 -10.20 -15.54
C GLU A 301 26.66 -8.77 -14.98
N SER A 302 26.50 -7.75 -15.83
CA SER A 302 26.26 -6.38 -15.40
C SER A 302 24.80 -6.09 -15.04
N GLY A 303 23.91 -7.12 -15.08
CA GLY A 303 22.52 -6.98 -14.67
C GLY A 303 21.62 -6.26 -15.69
N HIS A 304 22.01 -6.23 -16.98
CA HIS A 304 21.14 -5.68 -18.01
C HIS A 304 19.87 -6.53 -18.16
N SER A 305 18.77 -5.90 -18.49
CA SER A 305 17.49 -6.58 -18.76
C SER A 305 16.95 -6.18 -20.14
N ILE A 306 16.16 -7.10 -20.71
CA ILE A 306 15.41 -6.85 -21.95
C ILE A 306 13.96 -7.25 -21.71
N GLY A 307 13.04 -6.49 -22.29
CA GLY A 307 11.62 -6.75 -22.25
C GLY A 307 10.97 -6.52 -23.61
N ALA A 308 9.80 -7.08 -23.78
CA ALA A 308 8.90 -6.76 -24.89
C ALA A 308 7.47 -6.75 -24.39
N GLU A 309 6.69 -5.82 -24.89
CA GLU A 309 5.28 -5.67 -24.57
C GLU A 309 4.46 -5.59 -25.85
N VAL A 310 3.34 -6.30 -25.87
CA VAL A 310 2.32 -6.24 -26.91
C VAL A 310 1.01 -5.84 -26.27
N TYR A 311 0.35 -4.86 -26.83
CA TYR A 311 -0.98 -4.42 -26.43
C TYR A 311 -1.91 -4.44 -27.64
N VAL A 312 -3.13 -4.93 -27.45
CA VAL A 312 -4.15 -5.00 -28.49
C VAL A 312 -5.49 -4.61 -27.91
N SER A 313 -6.10 -3.58 -28.47
CA SER A 313 -7.50 -3.21 -28.28
C SER A 313 -8.11 -2.82 -29.63
N SER A 314 -9.40 -2.52 -29.67
CA SER A 314 -10.02 -2.07 -30.93
C SER A 314 -9.43 -0.76 -31.45
N PRO A 315 -9.31 0.32 -30.62
CA PRO A 315 -8.79 1.60 -31.09
C PRO A 315 -7.26 1.69 -31.15
N GLU A 316 -6.52 0.79 -30.47
CA GLU A 316 -5.08 0.94 -30.34
C GLU A 316 -4.37 -0.41 -30.26
N GLN A 317 -3.27 -0.55 -31.00
CA GLN A 317 -2.37 -1.69 -30.94
C GLN A 317 -0.93 -1.16 -30.88
N TYR A 318 -0.11 -1.76 -30.01
CA TYR A 318 1.32 -1.45 -30.02
C TYR A 318 2.19 -2.67 -29.69
N VAL A 319 3.43 -2.59 -30.14
CA VAL A 319 4.53 -3.44 -29.71
C VAL A 319 5.71 -2.56 -29.32
N ALA A 320 6.32 -2.87 -28.18
CA ALA A 320 7.50 -2.17 -27.71
C ALA A 320 8.54 -3.15 -27.21
N VAL A 321 9.82 -2.82 -27.40
CA VAL A 321 10.96 -3.56 -26.86
C VAL A 321 11.77 -2.59 -26.03
N ASP A 322 12.11 -2.98 -24.80
CA ASP A 322 12.94 -2.20 -23.90
C ASP A 322 14.23 -2.92 -23.53
N TYR A 323 15.32 -2.17 -23.44
CA TYR A 323 16.61 -2.63 -22.97
C TYR A 323 17.09 -1.72 -21.84
N LYS A 324 17.27 -2.28 -20.63
CA LYS A 324 17.66 -1.53 -19.45
C LYS A 324 19.11 -1.84 -19.06
N VAL A 325 19.88 -0.79 -18.82
CA VAL A 325 21.27 -0.82 -18.36
C VAL A 325 21.33 -0.21 -16.97
N PRO A 326 21.49 -1.01 -15.90
CA PRO A 326 21.66 -0.49 -14.57
C PRO A 326 22.99 0.25 -14.44
N LEU A 327 23.01 1.31 -13.64
CA LEU A 327 24.22 2.04 -13.29
C LEU A 327 24.62 1.72 -11.83
N GLU A 328 24.88 2.72 -11.00
CA GLU A 328 25.31 2.50 -9.61
C GLU A 328 24.23 1.80 -8.75
N ASP A 329 22.98 2.17 -8.93
CA ASP A 329 21.82 1.54 -8.30
C ASP A 329 20.83 1.06 -9.38
N ALA A 330 20.72 -0.25 -9.53
CA ALA A 330 19.90 -0.87 -10.58
C ALA A 330 18.41 -0.51 -10.50
N THR A 331 17.92 -0.03 -9.36
CA THR A 331 16.51 0.30 -9.13
C THR A 331 16.21 1.76 -9.40
N GLN A 332 17.10 2.64 -8.99
CA GLN A 332 16.88 4.08 -9.00
C GLN A 332 17.72 4.81 -10.05
N ASN A 333 18.76 4.16 -10.59
CA ASN A 333 19.78 4.80 -11.39
C ASN A 333 20.15 3.93 -12.61
N TYR A 334 19.50 4.18 -13.75
CA TYR A 334 19.67 3.34 -14.94
C TYR A 334 19.42 4.10 -16.23
N LEU A 335 19.93 3.54 -17.33
CA LEU A 335 19.58 3.91 -18.70
C LEU A 335 18.54 2.92 -19.25
N SER A 336 17.59 3.38 -20.03
CA SER A 336 16.67 2.55 -20.81
C SER A 336 16.67 2.98 -22.28
N TYR A 337 16.68 2.00 -23.16
CA TYR A 337 16.50 2.18 -24.59
C TYR A 337 15.22 1.49 -24.99
N GLN A 338 14.37 2.18 -25.72
CA GLN A 338 13.09 1.62 -26.15
C GLN A 338 12.91 1.83 -27.65
N ALA A 339 12.42 0.80 -28.33
CA ALA A 339 11.92 0.86 -29.70
C ALA A 339 10.47 0.40 -29.70
N GLY A 340 9.61 1.10 -30.43
CA GLY A 340 8.18 0.79 -30.48
C GLY A 340 7.54 1.10 -31.81
N TYR A 341 6.44 0.40 -32.06
CA TYR A 341 5.48 0.68 -33.14
C TYR A 341 4.09 0.71 -32.53
N GLN A 342 3.31 1.71 -32.91
CA GLN A 342 1.93 1.90 -32.47
C GLN A 342 1.06 2.19 -33.69
N ALA A 343 -0.11 1.55 -33.75
CA ALA A 343 -1.19 1.88 -34.66
C ALA A 343 -2.40 2.31 -33.86
N GLN A 344 -3.05 3.39 -34.24
CA GLN A 344 -4.26 3.91 -33.63
C GLN A 344 -5.31 4.15 -34.72
N ASN A 345 -6.53 3.70 -34.44
CA ASN A 345 -7.71 3.99 -35.27
C ASN A 345 -8.88 4.21 -34.32
N ASP A 346 -9.19 5.47 -34.04
CA ASP A 346 -10.11 5.88 -32.98
C ASP A 346 -10.76 7.21 -33.34
N ASN A 347 -12.10 7.24 -33.35
CA ASN A 347 -12.86 8.39 -33.84
C ASN A 347 -12.30 8.85 -35.21
N ASP A 348 -11.94 10.13 -35.30
CA ASP A 348 -11.46 10.78 -36.52
C ASP A 348 -9.93 10.76 -36.61
N THR A 349 -9.29 9.84 -35.88
CA THR A 349 -7.81 9.67 -35.85
C THR A 349 -7.44 8.33 -36.45
N SER A 350 -6.57 8.34 -37.47
CA SER A 350 -5.87 7.16 -37.95
C SER A 350 -4.38 7.44 -37.97
N SER A 351 -3.58 6.66 -37.21
CA SER A 351 -2.14 6.91 -37.19
C SER A 351 -1.28 5.66 -37.06
N HIS A 352 -0.06 5.76 -37.57
CA HIS A 352 1.01 4.77 -37.48
C HIS A 352 2.29 5.45 -37.02
N LYS A 353 2.80 5.04 -35.86
CA LYS A 353 3.95 5.67 -35.23
C LYS A 353 5.09 4.69 -34.97
N TRP A 354 6.29 5.06 -35.36
CA TRP A 354 7.56 4.44 -34.96
C TRP A 354 8.26 5.33 -33.96
N SER A 355 8.85 4.74 -32.95
CA SER A 355 9.59 5.49 -31.94
C SER A 355 10.85 4.78 -31.50
N LEU A 356 11.90 5.57 -31.25
CA LEU A 356 13.16 5.17 -30.64
C LEU A 356 13.48 6.14 -29.52
N SER A 357 13.74 5.65 -28.31
CA SER A 357 14.10 6.53 -27.21
C SER A 357 15.27 6.01 -26.39
N ALA A 358 16.05 6.94 -25.86
CA ALA A 358 17.06 6.71 -24.85
C ALA A 358 16.74 7.57 -23.63
N THR A 359 16.58 6.95 -22.47
CA THR A 359 16.15 7.64 -21.25
C THR A 359 17.11 7.35 -20.11
N ARG A 360 17.57 8.40 -19.43
CA ARG A 360 18.33 8.34 -18.20
C ARG A 360 17.37 8.52 -17.03
N HIS A 361 17.30 7.53 -16.12
CA HIS A 361 16.51 7.59 -14.90
C HIS A 361 17.40 7.75 -13.68
N TRP A 362 17.02 8.62 -12.73
CA TRP A 362 17.71 8.75 -11.45
C TRP A 362 16.77 9.27 -10.35
N THR A 363 17.08 8.92 -9.12
CA THR A 363 16.46 9.45 -7.92
C THR A 363 17.52 10.11 -7.05
N VAL A 364 17.19 11.21 -6.41
CA VAL A 364 18.09 11.85 -5.43
C VAL A 364 17.88 11.17 -4.08
N GLU A 365 18.95 10.98 -3.34
CA GLU A 365 18.91 10.38 -2.01
C GLU A 365 17.88 11.07 -1.09
N HIS A 366 17.08 10.29 -0.36
CA HIS A 366 15.98 10.74 0.48
C HIS A 366 14.83 11.45 -0.26
N SER A 367 14.67 11.22 -1.56
CA SER A 367 13.57 11.79 -2.35
C SER A 367 12.67 10.70 -2.94
N ASP A 368 11.36 10.87 -2.82
CA ASP A 368 10.37 10.02 -3.50
C ASP A 368 10.21 10.36 -4.99
N TRP A 369 10.86 11.45 -5.46
CA TRP A 369 10.76 11.90 -6.84
C TRP A 369 11.75 11.20 -7.75
N GLN A 370 11.22 10.45 -8.69
CA GLN A 370 11.98 9.92 -9.82
C GLN A 370 12.11 11.00 -10.90
N ARG A 371 13.31 11.15 -11.42
CA ARG A 371 13.65 12.08 -12.50
C ARG A 371 14.10 11.30 -13.72
N SER A 372 13.71 11.76 -14.88
CA SER A 372 14.23 11.20 -16.12
C SER A 372 14.47 12.29 -17.15
N ALA A 373 15.55 12.15 -17.88
CA ALA A 373 15.84 12.91 -19.10
C ALA A 373 15.85 11.95 -20.26
N PHE A 374 15.20 12.31 -21.33
CA PHE A 374 15.11 11.45 -22.51
C PHE A 374 15.39 12.20 -23.80
N LEU A 375 15.79 11.43 -24.78
CA LEU A 375 15.84 11.82 -26.19
C LEU A 375 15.01 10.81 -26.96
N ARG A 376 13.97 11.27 -27.64
CA ARG A 376 13.07 10.44 -28.41
C ARG A 376 13.06 10.89 -29.89
N LEU A 377 13.29 9.95 -30.77
CA LEU A 377 13.07 10.07 -32.20
C LEU A 377 11.78 9.36 -32.56
N GLU A 378 10.84 10.05 -33.15
CA GLU A 378 9.57 9.46 -33.58
C GLU A 378 9.22 9.94 -35.00
N GLN A 379 8.52 9.06 -35.71
CA GLN A 379 7.89 9.37 -36.98
C GLN A 379 6.46 8.84 -36.91
N GLU A 380 5.51 9.74 -37.13
CA GLU A 380 4.09 9.41 -37.16
C GLU A 380 3.51 9.82 -38.52
N THR A 381 2.83 8.87 -39.18
CA THR A 381 1.98 9.12 -40.34
C THR A 381 0.55 9.07 -39.84
N PHE A 382 -0.21 10.14 -40.03
CA PHE A 382 -1.52 10.29 -39.44
C PHE A 382 -2.51 11.04 -40.31
N ILE A 383 -3.79 10.76 -40.11
CA ILE A 383 -4.96 11.53 -40.56
C ILE A 383 -5.67 12.00 -39.31
N GLN A 384 -6.01 13.28 -39.22
CA GLN A 384 -6.80 13.84 -38.12
C GLN A 384 -7.96 14.66 -38.65
N GLY A 385 -9.20 14.24 -38.37
CA GLY A 385 -10.39 14.91 -38.87
C GLY A 385 -10.38 15.02 -40.40
N LEU A 386 -10.57 16.23 -40.92
CA LEU A 386 -10.59 16.51 -42.35
C LEU A 386 -9.20 16.74 -42.95
N GLU A 387 -8.12 16.72 -42.15
CA GLU A 387 -6.78 16.94 -42.64
C GLU A 387 -6.31 15.79 -43.57
N PRO A 388 -5.53 16.10 -44.65
CA PRO A 388 -4.94 15.05 -45.46
C PRO A 388 -3.93 14.24 -44.67
N GLU A 389 -3.63 13.02 -45.13
CA GLU A 389 -2.55 12.21 -44.56
C GLU A 389 -1.22 12.98 -44.51
N GLN A 390 -0.64 13.03 -43.35
CA GLN A 390 0.61 13.73 -43.08
C GLN A 390 1.62 12.80 -42.43
N THR A 391 2.89 13.11 -42.59
CA THR A 391 3.99 12.41 -41.90
C THR A 391 4.89 13.44 -41.24
N THR A 392 5.00 13.35 -39.92
CA THR A 392 5.85 14.24 -39.11
C THR A 392 6.93 13.45 -38.39
N ARG A 393 8.16 13.95 -38.43
CA ARG A 393 9.31 13.44 -37.69
C ARG A 393 9.73 14.43 -36.63
N LEU A 394 9.95 13.91 -35.42
CA LEU A 394 10.36 14.71 -34.28
C LEU A 394 11.55 14.06 -33.58
N LEU A 395 12.58 14.85 -33.32
CA LEU A 395 13.62 14.54 -32.35
C LEU A 395 13.34 15.37 -31.09
N THR A 396 12.89 14.72 -30.04
CA THR A 396 12.32 15.36 -28.86
C THR A 396 13.18 15.08 -27.62
N PRO A 397 14.11 15.97 -27.21
CA PRO A 397 14.62 15.99 -25.87
C PRO A 397 13.52 16.38 -24.87
N GLY A 398 13.53 15.75 -23.69
CA GLY A 398 12.54 16.05 -22.67
C GLY A 398 12.95 15.62 -21.27
N PHE A 399 12.16 16.09 -20.30
CA PHE A 399 12.34 15.77 -18.89
C PHE A 399 11.03 15.34 -18.28
N THR A 400 11.08 14.31 -17.43
CA THR A 400 9.93 13.89 -16.62
C THR A 400 10.30 13.87 -15.15
N PHE A 401 9.43 14.43 -14.33
CA PHE A 401 9.43 14.31 -12.87
C PHE A 401 8.21 13.50 -12.47
N SER A 402 8.40 12.41 -11.75
CA SER A 402 7.29 11.58 -11.31
C SER A 402 7.46 11.14 -9.87
N ARG A 403 6.33 10.97 -9.19
CA ARG A 403 6.25 10.42 -7.84
C ARG A 403 5.02 9.54 -7.73
N LEU A 404 5.19 8.36 -7.15
CA LEU A 404 4.09 7.46 -6.82
C LEU A 404 4.25 6.98 -5.38
N ARG A 405 3.24 7.24 -4.56
CA ARG A 405 3.15 6.72 -3.20
C ARG A 405 1.77 6.11 -3.00
N SER A 406 1.70 4.92 -2.44
CA SER A 406 0.42 4.25 -2.20
C SER A 406 0.48 3.30 -1.02
N MET A 407 -0.64 3.17 -0.32
CA MET A 407 -0.88 2.21 0.76
C MET A 407 -2.27 1.57 0.58
N GLY A 408 -2.41 0.29 0.97
CA GLY A 408 -3.69 -0.43 0.90
C GLY A 408 -3.73 -1.53 -0.17
N GLY A 409 -2.63 -1.81 -0.87
CA GLY A 409 -2.58 -2.90 -1.84
C GLY A 409 -3.55 -2.72 -3.02
N LEU A 410 -4.48 -3.65 -3.22
CA LEU A 410 -5.49 -3.58 -4.29
C LEU A 410 -6.59 -2.53 -4.01
N ASP A 411 -6.92 -2.28 -2.75
CA ASP A 411 -7.84 -1.20 -2.34
C ASP A 411 -7.05 -0.05 -1.73
N ILE A 412 -6.51 0.80 -2.60
CA ILE A 412 -5.70 1.96 -2.19
C ILE A 412 -6.53 2.90 -1.35
N ASN A 413 -6.12 3.12 -0.10
CA ASN A 413 -6.78 4.01 0.85
C ASN A 413 -6.02 5.33 1.07
N TRP A 414 -4.74 5.33 0.78
CA TRP A 414 -3.89 6.51 0.83
C TRP A 414 -2.85 6.46 -0.29
N GLY A 415 -2.67 7.55 -1.00
CA GLY A 415 -1.61 7.65 -2.00
C GLY A 415 -1.71 8.90 -2.85
N ASP A 416 -0.65 9.13 -3.61
CA ASP A 416 -0.61 10.15 -4.67
C ASP A 416 0.29 9.70 -5.82
N LYS A 417 -0.10 10.10 -7.01
CA LYS A 417 0.70 9.99 -8.23
C LYS A 417 0.80 11.37 -8.88
N GLN A 418 2.04 11.83 -9.08
CA GLN A 418 2.34 13.09 -9.71
C GLN A 418 3.23 12.82 -10.91
N THR A 419 2.98 13.49 -12.03
CA THR A 419 3.83 13.40 -13.21
C THR A 419 3.85 14.75 -13.91
N ILE A 420 5.02 15.26 -14.23
CA ILE A 420 5.22 16.47 -15.03
C ILE A 420 6.22 16.12 -16.11
N THR A 421 5.85 16.35 -17.36
CA THR A 421 6.71 16.09 -18.52
C THR A 421 6.83 17.36 -19.36
N THR A 422 8.05 17.69 -19.76
CA THR A 422 8.35 18.76 -20.69
C THR A 422 9.08 18.20 -21.90
N GLU A 423 8.68 18.62 -23.08
CA GLU A 423 9.17 18.13 -24.37
C GLU A 423 9.45 19.31 -25.27
N PHE A 424 10.54 19.22 -26.02
CA PHE A 424 10.96 20.25 -26.95
C PHE A 424 11.33 19.61 -28.28
N ALA A 425 10.88 20.19 -29.39
CA ALA A 425 11.29 19.81 -30.73
C ALA A 425 11.66 21.06 -31.50
N SER A 426 12.62 20.97 -32.42
CA SER A 426 13.02 22.10 -33.25
C SER A 426 13.48 21.65 -34.63
N GLU A 427 13.08 22.38 -35.64
CA GLU A 427 13.52 22.18 -37.04
C GLU A 427 15.05 22.18 -37.14
N SER A 428 15.74 23.01 -36.34
CA SER A 428 17.20 23.04 -36.28
C SER A 428 17.81 21.76 -35.66
N LEU A 429 17.02 20.91 -35.03
CA LEU A 429 17.42 19.67 -34.38
C LEU A 429 16.73 18.44 -34.98
N PHE A 430 16.67 18.36 -36.31
CA PHE A 430 16.11 17.23 -37.08
C PHE A 430 14.61 16.96 -36.84
N SER A 431 13.84 17.95 -36.47
CA SER A 431 12.37 17.87 -36.37
C SER A 431 11.73 18.62 -37.54
N ASP A 432 10.54 18.22 -37.93
CA ASP A 432 9.79 18.87 -39.02
C ASP A 432 9.08 20.16 -38.56
N ILE A 433 8.90 20.34 -37.23
CA ILE A 433 8.28 21.52 -36.62
C ILE A 433 9.05 21.98 -35.36
N ASN A 434 8.82 23.26 -34.99
CA ASN A 434 9.19 23.74 -33.65
C ASN A 434 8.05 23.54 -32.69
N MET A 435 8.28 22.84 -31.57
CA MET A 435 7.26 22.53 -30.60
C MET A 435 7.82 22.58 -29.17
N PHE A 436 7.06 23.19 -28.28
CA PHE A 436 7.23 23.03 -26.82
C PHE A 436 5.94 22.48 -26.22
N ARG A 437 6.03 21.34 -25.57
CA ARG A 437 4.88 20.65 -24.97
C ARG A 437 5.12 20.42 -23.49
N VAL A 438 4.13 20.74 -22.67
CA VAL A 438 4.13 20.47 -21.23
C VAL A 438 2.87 19.68 -20.86
N THR A 439 3.02 18.65 -20.06
CA THR A 439 1.91 17.92 -19.46
C THR A 439 2.14 17.76 -17.97
N ALA A 440 1.09 17.94 -17.17
CA ALA A 440 1.10 17.71 -15.73
C ALA A 440 -0.14 16.90 -15.33
N ALA A 441 0.06 15.83 -14.60
CA ALA A 441 -1.00 14.99 -14.07
C ALA A 441 -0.81 14.78 -12.56
N SER A 442 -1.89 14.91 -11.82
CA SER A 442 -1.91 14.79 -10.37
C SER A 442 -3.12 13.95 -9.95
N LYS A 443 -2.88 12.83 -9.27
CA LYS A 443 -3.93 11.96 -8.71
C LYS A 443 -3.69 11.78 -7.23
N TRP A 444 -4.76 11.80 -6.42
CA TRP A 444 -4.71 11.65 -4.97
C TRP A 444 -5.82 10.75 -4.48
N VAL A 445 -5.52 9.93 -3.48
CA VAL A 445 -6.49 9.14 -2.72
C VAL A 445 -6.24 9.38 -1.24
N ARG A 446 -7.30 9.73 -0.51
CA ARG A 446 -7.25 9.93 0.95
C ARG A 446 -8.48 9.31 1.57
N SER A 447 -8.28 8.48 2.58
CA SER A 447 -9.36 7.92 3.39
C SER A 447 -9.31 8.47 4.80
N TYR A 448 -10.48 8.76 5.34
CA TYR A 448 -10.71 9.10 6.74
C TYR A 448 -11.81 8.17 7.24
N ASP A 449 -11.47 7.26 8.12
CA ASP A 449 -12.31 6.12 8.51
C ASP A 449 -12.85 5.38 7.28
N ALA A 450 -14.17 5.25 7.15
CA ALA A 450 -14.84 4.62 6.03
C ALA A 450 -14.94 5.50 4.77
N HIS A 451 -14.75 6.82 4.91
CA HIS A 451 -14.88 7.79 3.83
C HIS A 451 -13.63 7.83 2.97
N ARG A 452 -13.75 7.73 1.64
CA ARG A 452 -12.63 7.87 0.71
C ARG A 452 -12.91 8.96 -0.30
N PHE A 453 -11.94 9.85 -0.45
CA PHE A 453 -11.91 10.92 -1.43
C PHE A 453 -10.80 10.64 -2.43
N SER A 454 -11.13 10.74 -3.70
CA SER A 454 -10.17 10.69 -4.80
C SER A 454 -10.30 11.95 -5.63
N TRP A 455 -9.19 12.56 -5.99
CA TRP A 455 -9.20 13.69 -6.92
C TRP A 455 -8.09 13.55 -7.93
N ARG A 456 -8.34 14.09 -9.11
CA ARG A 456 -7.45 14.07 -10.25
C ARG A 456 -7.47 15.44 -10.91
N ALA A 457 -6.31 15.89 -11.36
CA ALA A 457 -6.17 17.05 -12.22
C ALA A 457 -5.16 16.75 -13.32
N GLU A 458 -5.46 17.17 -14.53
CA GLU A 458 -4.58 17.05 -15.70
C GLU A 458 -4.55 18.38 -16.44
N LEU A 459 -3.34 18.84 -16.74
CA LEU A 459 -3.09 20.06 -17.50
C LEU A 459 -2.11 19.75 -18.62
N GLY A 460 -2.32 20.36 -19.77
CA GLY A 460 -1.44 20.24 -20.92
C GLY A 460 -1.42 21.51 -21.76
N GLY A 461 -0.32 21.72 -22.47
CA GLY A 461 -0.20 22.81 -23.40
C GLY A 461 0.85 22.52 -24.46
N ILE A 462 0.57 22.90 -25.69
CA ILE A 462 1.44 22.83 -26.85
C ILE A 462 1.60 24.24 -27.43
N VAL A 463 2.84 24.65 -27.59
CA VAL A 463 3.20 25.87 -28.35
C VAL A 463 3.99 25.43 -29.54
N THR A 464 3.53 25.75 -30.75
CA THR A 464 4.13 25.33 -32.02
C THR A 464 3.98 26.41 -33.06
N ASN A 465 4.80 26.33 -34.10
CA ASN A 465 4.69 27.18 -35.31
C ASN A 465 3.70 26.63 -36.34
N ASP A 466 3.35 25.32 -36.24
CA ASP A 466 2.44 24.65 -37.17
C ASP A 466 1.69 23.54 -36.41
N PHE A 467 0.44 23.77 -36.04
CA PHE A 467 -0.35 22.83 -35.28
C PHE A 467 -0.86 21.67 -36.14
N ASP A 468 -1.13 21.90 -37.40
CA ASP A 468 -1.64 20.86 -38.30
C ASP A 468 -0.60 19.74 -38.48
N GLN A 469 0.69 20.06 -38.43
CA GLN A 469 1.77 19.09 -38.46
C GLN A 469 2.10 18.47 -37.09
N VAL A 470 1.43 18.86 -36.00
CA VAL A 470 1.60 18.18 -34.72
C VAL A 470 0.98 16.78 -34.79
N PRO A 471 1.77 15.72 -34.57
CA PRO A 471 1.26 14.35 -34.58
C PRO A 471 0.00 14.16 -33.74
N SER A 472 -0.99 13.39 -34.22
CA SER A 472 -2.25 13.13 -33.53
C SER A 472 -2.02 12.60 -32.11
N SER A 473 -0.99 11.78 -31.91
CA SER A 473 -0.66 11.21 -30.59
C SER A 473 -0.18 12.25 -29.56
N LEU A 474 0.17 13.46 -29.98
CA LEU A 474 0.61 14.56 -29.11
C LEU A 474 -0.48 15.60 -28.85
N ARG A 475 -1.48 15.71 -29.74
CA ARG A 475 -2.64 16.61 -29.57
C ARG A 475 -3.48 16.15 -28.36
N PHE A 476 -4.28 17.06 -27.79
CA PHE A 476 -5.09 16.75 -26.63
C PHE A 476 -6.54 16.44 -26.99
N PHE A 477 -7.05 15.38 -26.35
CA PHE A 477 -8.43 14.94 -26.41
C PHE A 477 -8.91 14.59 -25.01
N THR A 478 -10.20 14.81 -24.69
CA THR A 478 -10.79 14.40 -23.43
C THR A 478 -12.15 13.70 -23.63
N GLY A 479 -12.74 13.20 -22.56
CA GLY A 479 -13.93 12.33 -22.54
C GLY A 479 -13.55 10.90 -22.19
N GLY A 480 -14.51 10.16 -21.66
CA GLY A 480 -14.33 8.76 -21.24
C GLY A 480 -14.15 8.56 -19.74
N ASP A 481 -13.95 7.30 -19.34
CA ASP A 481 -13.94 6.84 -17.95
C ASP A 481 -12.75 7.37 -17.14
N GLN A 482 -11.63 7.65 -17.80
CA GLN A 482 -10.40 8.18 -17.19
C GLN A 482 -10.24 9.70 -17.34
N SER A 483 -11.19 10.39 -17.93
CA SER A 483 -11.14 11.83 -18.15
C SER A 483 -12.44 12.51 -17.67
N VAL A 484 -13.29 13.02 -18.55
CA VAL A 484 -14.60 13.61 -18.20
C VAL A 484 -15.68 12.58 -18.46
N ARG A 485 -16.15 11.92 -17.39
CA ARG A 485 -17.23 10.90 -17.48
C ARG A 485 -18.55 11.54 -17.89
N GLY A 486 -19.37 10.78 -18.59
CA GLY A 486 -20.61 11.26 -19.20
C GLY A 486 -20.48 11.64 -20.67
N PHE A 487 -19.27 11.52 -21.21
CA PHE A 487 -18.97 11.67 -22.63
C PHE A 487 -18.24 10.42 -23.12
N ASP A 488 -18.29 10.18 -24.43
CA ASP A 488 -17.57 9.08 -25.04
C ASP A 488 -16.07 9.32 -25.05
N TYR A 489 -15.32 8.27 -25.30
CA TYR A 489 -13.85 8.30 -25.27
C TYR A 489 -13.30 9.27 -26.30
N LYS A 490 -12.48 10.24 -25.87
CA LYS A 490 -11.80 11.25 -26.70
C LYS A 490 -12.71 12.13 -27.57
N THR A 491 -13.98 12.29 -27.22
CA THR A 491 -14.93 13.08 -28.02
C THR A 491 -15.01 14.57 -27.66
N LEU A 492 -14.31 14.98 -26.61
CA LEU A 492 -14.24 16.38 -26.20
C LEU A 492 -12.91 16.98 -26.66
N SER A 493 -12.96 17.67 -27.79
CA SER A 493 -11.86 18.47 -28.37
C SER A 493 -12.43 19.47 -29.38
N PRO A 494 -11.64 20.41 -29.92
CA PRO A 494 -11.99 21.17 -31.12
C PRO A 494 -12.33 20.23 -32.27
N PHE A 495 -13.20 20.71 -33.16
CA PHE A 495 -13.67 19.95 -34.31
C PHE A 495 -13.93 20.89 -35.48
N GLU A 496 -13.93 20.36 -36.67
CA GLU A 496 -14.41 20.97 -37.90
C GLU A 496 -15.70 20.31 -38.35
N LEU A 497 -16.45 20.95 -39.24
CA LEU A 497 -17.65 20.36 -39.83
C LEU A 497 -17.32 19.91 -41.27
N ASP A 498 -17.66 18.67 -41.57
CA ASP A 498 -17.56 18.15 -42.94
C ASP A 498 -18.64 18.72 -43.83
N THR A 499 -18.68 18.29 -45.12
CA THR A 499 -19.67 18.72 -46.11
C THR A 499 -21.11 18.34 -45.78
N ASP A 500 -21.30 17.31 -44.94
CA ASP A 500 -22.59 16.81 -44.50
C ASP A 500 -23.02 17.40 -43.16
N GLY A 501 -22.17 18.24 -42.54
CA GLY A 501 -22.36 18.92 -41.26
C GLY A 501 -22.06 18.02 -40.07
N GLU A 502 -21.36 16.91 -40.28
CA GLU A 502 -20.85 16.05 -39.20
C GLU A 502 -19.59 16.64 -38.58
N ARG A 503 -19.31 16.27 -37.32
CA ARG A 503 -18.17 16.81 -36.58
C ARG A 503 -16.98 15.89 -36.74
N GLU A 504 -15.87 16.45 -37.17
CA GLU A 504 -14.58 15.79 -37.30
C GLU A 504 -13.60 16.40 -36.30
N LEU A 505 -13.14 15.62 -35.34
CA LEU A 505 -12.30 16.09 -34.22
C LEU A 505 -10.89 16.43 -34.70
N THR A 506 -10.37 17.59 -34.31
CA THR A 506 -9.02 18.05 -34.70
C THR A 506 -8.00 17.92 -33.58
N GLY A 507 -8.44 17.72 -32.34
CA GLY A 507 -7.59 17.77 -31.15
C GLY A 507 -7.27 19.21 -30.72
N GLY A 508 -6.95 19.42 -29.45
CA GLY A 508 -6.71 20.74 -28.86
C GLY A 508 -5.24 21.00 -28.56
N GLN A 509 -4.88 22.29 -28.53
CA GLN A 509 -3.57 22.76 -28.08
C GLN A 509 -3.43 22.76 -26.55
N TYR A 510 -4.54 22.88 -25.82
CA TYR A 510 -4.58 22.92 -24.36
C TYR A 510 -5.47 21.82 -23.81
N LEU A 511 -5.08 21.32 -22.63
CA LEU A 511 -5.83 20.35 -21.85
C LEU A 511 -6.03 20.88 -20.44
N ALA A 512 -7.26 20.87 -19.95
CA ALA A 512 -7.55 21.13 -18.55
C ALA A 512 -8.69 20.22 -18.08
N VAL A 513 -8.39 19.30 -17.16
CA VAL A 513 -9.35 18.35 -16.59
C VAL A 513 -9.19 18.30 -15.09
N ALA A 514 -10.29 18.29 -14.37
CA ALA A 514 -10.35 18.07 -12.92
C ALA A 514 -11.47 17.10 -12.58
N SER A 515 -11.26 16.27 -11.57
CA SER A 515 -12.22 15.27 -11.09
C SER A 515 -12.16 15.15 -9.58
N ILE A 516 -13.33 15.07 -8.95
CA ILE A 516 -13.47 14.73 -7.53
C ILE A 516 -14.45 13.57 -7.42
N GLU A 517 -14.05 12.54 -6.70
CA GLU A 517 -14.87 11.36 -6.41
C GLU A 517 -14.87 11.08 -4.92
N TYR A 518 -16.05 10.86 -4.38
CA TYR A 518 -16.29 10.38 -3.02
C TYR A 518 -16.81 8.96 -3.08
N SER A 519 -16.30 8.07 -2.19
CA SER A 519 -16.82 6.72 -2.06
C SER A 519 -16.92 6.25 -0.62
N TYR A 520 -17.96 5.44 -0.35
CA TYR A 520 -18.27 4.90 0.98
C TYR A 520 -18.55 3.39 0.89
N PRO A 521 -18.05 2.53 1.81
CA PRO A 521 -18.32 1.10 1.80
C PRO A 521 -19.79 0.85 2.18
N VAL A 522 -20.51 0.09 1.34
CA VAL A 522 -21.92 -0.25 1.54
C VAL A 522 -22.14 -1.74 1.80
N ALA A 523 -21.18 -2.58 1.44
CA ALA A 523 -21.10 -3.99 1.75
C ALA A 523 -19.65 -4.46 1.70
N GLU A 524 -19.39 -5.71 2.09
CA GLU A 524 -18.07 -6.32 1.97
C GLU A 524 -17.59 -6.25 0.51
N ASN A 525 -16.38 -5.68 0.30
CA ASN A 525 -15.78 -5.44 -1.02
C ASN A 525 -16.57 -4.53 -1.98
N TRP A 526 -17.64 -3.84 -1.53
CA TRP A 526 -18.40 -2.91 -2.34
C TRP A 526 -18.41 -1.50 -1.76
N ARG A 527 -18.20 -0.52 -2.62
CA ARG A 527 -18.29 0.90 -2.28
C ARG A 527 -19.30 1.58 -3.22
N ALA A 528 -20.19 2.38 -2.68
CA ALA A 528 -20.95 3.35 -3.46
C ALA A 528 -20.07 4.56 -3.73
N ALA A 529 -20.17 5.14 -4.92
CA ALA A 529 -19.37 6.29 -5.32
C ALA A 529 -20.22 7.36 -6.01
N ALA A 530 -19.84 8.62 -5.85
CA ALA A 530 -20.38 9.77 -6.57
C ALA A 530 -19.22 10.67 -7.01
N PHE A 531 -19.35 11.32 -8.17
CA PHE A 531 -18.28 12.12 -8.73
C PHE A 531 -18.77 13.35 -9.48
N VAL A 532 -17.89 14.30 -9.62
CA VAL A 532 -17.99 15.45 -10.50
C VAL A 532 -16.69 15.59 -11.26
N ASP A 533 -16.77 15.65 -12.58
CA ASP A 533 -15.67 15.87 -13.50
C ASP A 533 -15.92 17.19 -14.25
N ALA A 534 -14.87 17.92 -14.53
CA ALA A 534 -14.92 19.12 -15.36
C ALA A 534 -13.66 19.23 -16.21
N GLY A 535 -13.80 19.62 -17.45
CA GLY A 535 -12.65 19.84 -18.32
C GLY A 535 -12.95 19.80 -19.79
N ASN A 536 -11.94 20.10 -20.60
CA ASN A 536 -11.95 19.99 -22.05
C ASN A 536 -10.52 19.96 -22.59
N ALA A 537 -10.39 19.51 -23.84
CA ALA A 537 -9.28 19.86 -24.71
C ALA A 537 -9.75 21.00 -25.64
N SER A 538 -8.94 22.03 -25.84
CA SER A 538 -9.36 23.23 -26.58
C SER A 538 -8.15 24.00 -27.14
N ASP A 539 -8.40 24.96 -28.02
CA ASP A 539 -7.35 25.85 -28.56
C ASP A 539 -7.14 27.09 -27.68
N ASP A 540 -8.07 27.34 -26.76
CA ASP A 540 -7.95 28.39 -25.75
C ASP A 540 -8.11 27.78 -24.36
N LEU A 541 -7.23 28.10 -23.43
CA LEU A 541 -7.23 27.52 -22.07
C LEU A 541 -8.57 27.75 -21.37
N PHE A 542 -9.17 26.68 -20.84
CA PHE A 542 -10.48 26.65 -20.15
C PHE A 542 -11.71 26.98 -20.98
N LYS A 543 -11.59 27.14 -22.29
CA LYS A 543 -12.74 27.37 -23.17
C LYS A 543 -13.57 26.08 -23.30
N ASP A 544 -14.89 26.26 -23.45
CA ASP A 544 -15.89 25.20 -23.67
C ASP A 544 -15.82 24.04 -22.66
N THR A 545 -15.58 24.37 -21.38
CA THR A 545 -15.47 23.37 -20.31
C THR A 545 -16.75 22.53 -20.21
N ALA A 546 -16.61 21.23 -20.39
CA ALA A 546 -17.65 20.24 -20.18
C ALA A 546 -17.71 19.79 -18.72
N ILE A 547 -18.89 19.42 -18.23
CA ILE A 547 -19.10 18.93 -16.87
C ILE A 547 -19.76 17.56 -16.94
N GLY A 548 -19.19 16.60 -16.21
CA GLY A 548 -19.74 15.26 -16.00
C GLY A 548 -20.10 15.06 -14.53
N ILE A 549 -21.29 14.58 -14.25
CA ILE A 549 -21.71 14.20 -12.90
C ILE A 549 -22.27 12.80 -12.91
N GLY A 550 -22.04 12.04 -11.87
CA GLY A 550 -22.56 10.68 -11.84
C GLY A 550 -22.38 9.99 -10.49
N PHE A 551 -22.90 8.79 -10.46
CA PHE A 551 -22.77 7.89 -9.32
C PHE A 551 -22.59 6.45 -9.80
N GLY A 552 -22.15 5.59 -8.91
CA GLY A 552 -21.93 4.19 -9.25
C GLY A 552 -21.45 3.34 -8.10
N ALA A 553 -20.91 2.20 -8.45
CA ALA A 553 -20.39 1.22 -7.51
C ALA A 553 -18.96 0.82 -7.89
N ILE A 554 -18.16 0.57 -6.88
CA ILE A 554 -16.80 0.05 -7.01
C ILE A 554 -16.77 -1.30 -6.30
N TRP A 555 -16.47 -2.35 -7.03
CA TRP A 555 -16.25 -3.69 -6.50
C TRP A 555 -14.76 -3.98 -6.40
N ILE A 556 -14.27 -4.25 -5.18
CA ILE A 556 -12.88 -4.63 -4.94
C ILE A 556 -12.77 -6.14 -5.17
N SER A 557 -12.47 -6.51 -6.42
CA SER A 557 -12.29 -7.90 -6.80
C SER A 557 -10.89 -8.41 -6.42
N PRO A 558 -10.66 -9.74 -6.35
CA PRO A 558 -9.34 -10.31 -6.07
C PRO A 558 -8.24 -9.93 -7.09
N ILE A 559 -8.63 -9.46 -8.27
CA ILE A 559 -7.72 -9.07 -9.37
C ILE A 559 -7.66 -7.55 -9.59
N GLY A 560 -8.39 -6.77 -8.79
CA GLY A 560 -8.39 -5.31 -8.83
C GLY A 560 -9.79 -4.71 -8.79
N PRO A 561 -9.90 -3.40 -8.55
CA PRO A 561 -11.19 -2.73 -8.49
C PRO A 561 -11.88 -2.65 -9.86
N VAL A 562 -13.14 -3.06 -9.89
CA VAL A 562 -14.07 -2.89 -11.01
C VAL A 562 -15.00 -1.73 -10.67
N ARG A 563 -15.11 -0.76 -11.58
CA ARG A 563 -15.93 0.45 -11.41
C ARG A 563 -17.06 0.44 -12.43
N ILE A 564 -18.25 0.78 -11.96
CA ILE A 564 -19.45 0.88 -12.76
C ILE A 564 -20.11 2.21 -12.43
N TYR A 565 -20.29 3.08 -13.43
CA TYR A 565 -20.87 4.40 -13.23
C TYR A 565 -21.98 4.70 -14.23
N LEU A 566 -22.98 5.43 -13.76
CA LEU A 566 -23.96 6.13 -14.58
C LEU A 566 -23.62 7.62 -14.52
N ALA A 567 -23.35 8.21 -15.66
CA ALA A 567 -22.89 9.57 -15.80
C ALA A 567 -23.79 10.39 -16.72
N LYS A 568 -23.95 11.67 -16.39
CA LYS A 568 -24.58 12.67 -17.25
C LYS A 568 -23.54 13.74 -17.56
N GLY A 569 -23.27 13.93 -18.86
CA GLY A 569 -22.43 14.99 -19.38
C GLY A 569 -23.27 16.21 -19.78
N LYS A 570 -22.71 17.41 -19.62
CA LYS A 570 -23.21 18.67 -20.14
C LYS A 570 -22.07 19.49 -20.72
N SER A 571 -22.19 19.87 -21.98
CA SER A 571 -21.27 20.77 -22.69
C SER A 571 -22.05 21.86 -23.42
N ASN A 572 -21.36 22.77 -24.08
CA ASN A 572 -21.98 23.77 -24.97
C ASN A 572 -22.71 23.13 -26.16
N PHE A 573 -22.43 21.86 -26.46
CA PHE A 573 -22.97 21.11 -27.59
C PHE A 573 -24.14 20.19 -27.20
N GLY A 574 -24.55 20.19 -25.92
CA GLY A 574 -25.68 19.39 -25.48
C GLY A 574 -25.43 18.62 -24.19
N SER A 575 -26.34 17.70 -23.91
CA SER A 575 -26.27 16.80 -22.75
C SER A 575 -26.30 15.36 -23.21
N THR A 576 -25.42 14.58 -22.61
CA THR A 576 -25.24 13.15 -22.89
C THR A 576 -25.46 12.31 -21.63
N ARG A 577 -25.67 11.02 -21.78
CA ARG A 577 -25.73 10.05 -20.69
C ARG A 577 -24.94 8.83 -21.09
N TYR A 578 -24.02 8.44 -20.22
CA TYR A 578 -23.16 7.29 -20.48
C TYR A 578 -23.14 6.34 -19.31
N PHE A 579 -22.97 5.07 -19.64
CA PHE A 579 -22.66 4.00 -18.72
C PHE A 579 -21.18 3.65 -18.88
N HIS A 580 -20.41 3.86 -17.82
CA HIS A 580 -18.98 3.55 -17.81
C HIS A 580 -18.72 2.29 -17.00
N ILE A 581 -17.90 1.40 -17.56
CA ILE A 581 -17.34 0.26 -16.86
C ILE A 581 -15.84 0.26 -17.05
N SER A 582 -15.08 0.12 -15.98
CA SER A 582 -13.63 0.01 -16.07
C SER A 582 -13.06 -0.88 -14.97
N MET A 583 -11.92 -1.49 -15.25
CA MET A 583 -11.17 -2.34 -14.35
C MET A 583 -9.71 -1.89 -14.31
N GLY A 584 -9.16 -1.72 -13.11
CA GLY A 584 -7.78 -1.34 -12.91
C GLY A 584 -7.52 -0.56 -11.62
N PRO A 585 -6.25 -0.30 -11.24
CA PRO A 585 -5.90 0.41 -10.02
C PRO A 585 -6.41 1.86 -10.01
N SER A 586 -6.48 2.45 -8.81
CA SER A 586 -6.95 3.83 -8.62
C SER A 586 -5.86 4.89 -8.85
N LEU A 587 -4.58 4.52 -8.79
CA LEU A 587 -3.41 5.40 -8.96
C LEU A 587 -2.51 4.92 -10.11
#